data_ef798996fae2d9203d8c40e6746737da
#
_entry.id   ef798996fae2d9203d8c40e6746737da
#
_cell.length_a   1.000
_cell.length_b   1.000
_cell.length_c   1.000
_cell.angle_alpha   90.00
_cell.angle_beta   90.00
_cell.angle_gamma   90.00
#
_symmetry.space_group_name_H-M   'P 1'
#
loop_
_entity.id
_entity.type
_entity.pdbx_description
1 polymer ?
#
loop_
_entity_poly.entity_id
_entity_poly.type
_entity_poly.pdbx_seq_one_letter_code
_entity_poly.pdbx_strand_id
1 'polypeptide(L)'
;MTPKNLLIEPNTSFTHELLCVLFQGMVEAAVYIRREIQERNLLTEAFNFDVPRGSREYDLVVVGHSLGAGTAAILAILMREHFPELQCFAFSPPGGLMSASCVEQTKSFITSVVVGKDVVPR
;
A
#
# COMPACT_ATOMS: atom_id res chain seq x y z
N MET A 1 24.56 8.76 5.63
CA MET A 1 24.62 7.50 4.90
C MET A 1 24.07 7.67 3.51
N THR A 2 24.81 7.28 2.53
CA THR A 2 24.34 7.38 1.17
C THR A 2 23.59 6.10 0.81
N PRO A 3 22.69 6.17 -0.13
CA PRO A 3 22.02 4.99 -0.63
C PRO A 3 22.98 3.91 -1.07
N LYS A 4 24.16 4.31 -1.59
CA LYS A 4 25.14 3.39 -1.95
C LYS A 4 25.55 2.48 -0.86
N ASN A 5 25.73 3.03 0.30
CA ASN A 5 26.19 2.21 1.40
C ASN A 5 25.15 1.23 1.89
N LEU A 6 23.91 1.53 1.52
CA LEU A 6 22.93 0.59 1.91
C LEU A 6 22.84 -0.49 0.92
N LEU A 7 23.18 -0.08 -0.27
CA LEU A 7 22.92 -0.92 -1.25
C LEU A 7 23.67 -2.06 -1.33
N ILE A 8 24.67 -2.06 -0.73
CA ILE A 8 25.39 -2.82 -1.08
C ILE A 8 25.75 -3.77 -0.77
N GLU A 9 25.91 -3.76 -0.60
CA GLU A 9 26.71 -4.37 -0.97
C GLU A 9 26.75 -5.44 -0.57
N PRO A 10 27.00 -5.69 0.34
CA PRO A 10 27.61 -6.80 0.54
C PRO A 10 26.77 -7.93 0.59
N ASN A 11 25.58 -7.85 0.74
CA ASN A 11 24.90 -9.05 1.00
C ASN A 11 23.55 -9.03 0.34
N THR A 12 23.54 -9.23 -0.96
CA THR A 12 22.30 -9.29 -1.70
C THR A 12 21.35 -10.37 -1.18
N SER A 13 21.90 -11.47 -0.66
CA SER A 13 21.07 -12.52 -0.07
C SER A 13 20.32 -12.02 1.17
N PHE A 14 21.04 -11.36 2.07
CA PHE A 14 20.43 -10.80 3.28
C PHE A 14 19.38 -9.74 2.93
N THR A 15 19.69 -8.88 1.97
CA THR A 15 18.76 -7.85 1.53
C THR A 15 17.49 -8.47 0.95
N HIS A 16 17.66 -9.52 0.15
CA HIS A 16 16.53 -10.22 -0.43
C HIS A 16 15.66 -10.86 0.65
N GLU A 17 16.29 -11.52 1.60
CA GLU A 17 15.56 -12.13 2.72
C GLU A 17 14.80 -11.10 3.53
N LEU A 18 15.42 -9.95 3.81
CA LEU A 18 14.78 -8.87 4.54
C LEU A 18 13.57 -8.33 3.77
N LEU A 19 13.70 -8.13 2.46
CA LEU A 19 12.59 -7.67 1.64
C LEU A 19 11.44 -8.67 1.63
N CYS A 20 11.76 -9.96 1.58
CA CYS A 20 10.73 -11.00 1.64
C CYS A 20 9.98 -10.97 2.96
N VAL A 21 10.69 -10.81 4.07
CA VAL A 21 10.05 -10.73 5.40
C VAL A 21 9.17 -9.50 5.50
N LEU A 22 9.66 -8.34 5.04
CA LEU A 22 8.88 -7.11 5.06
C LEU A 22 7.64 -7.22 4.18
N PHE A 23 7.80 -7.78 2.99
CA PHE A 23 6.68 -7.97 2.07
C PHE A 23 5.63 -8.89 2.69
N GLN A 24 6.05 -10.00 3.27
CA GLN A 24 5.14 -10.93 3.91
C GLN A 24 4.37 -10.26 5.06
N GLY A 25 5.07 -9.47 5.88
CA GLY A 25 4.43 -8.74 6.97
C GLY A 25 3.39 -7.74 6.47
N MET A 26 3.68 -7.05 5.37
CA MET A 26 2.74 -6.11 4.78
C MET A 26 1.53 -6.82 4.19
N VAL A 27 1.73 -7.97 3.55
CA VAL A 27 0.63 -8.78 3.03
C VAL A 27 -0.27 -9.26 4.16
N GLU A 28 0.33 -9.77 5.23
CA GLU A 28 -0.44 -10.24 6.39
C GLU A 28 -1.24 -9.10 7.02
N ALA A 29 -0.63 -7.93 7.15
CA ALA A 29 -1.30 -6.76 7.68
C ALA A 29 -2.47 -6.33 6.79
N ALA A 30 -2.26 -6.29 5.48
CA ALA A 30 -3.31 -5.92 4.53
C ALA A 30 -4.48 -6.90 4.57
N VAL A 31 -4.19 -8.19 4.62
CA VAL A 31 -5.22 -9.24 4.71
C VAL A 31 -6.00 -9.10 6.02
N TYR A 32 -5.30 -8.83 7.13
CA TYR A 32 -5.93 -8.63 8.42
C TYR A 32 -6.88 -7.42 8.39
N ILE A 33 -6.40 -6.28 7.86
CA ILE A 33 -7.21 -5.08 7.77
C ILE A 33 -8.45 -5.31 6.91
N ARG A 34 -8.28 -5.96 5.78
CA ARG A 34 -9.41 -6.29 4.90
C ARG A 34 -10.43 -7.14 5.63
N ARG A 35 -9.98 -8.15 6.37
CA ARG A 35 -10.87 -9.03 7.14
C ARG A 35 -11.64 -8.25 8.19
N GLU A 36 -10.96 -7.38 8.93
CA GLU A 36 -11.60 -6.54 9.94
C GLU A 36 -12.67 -5.63 9.31
N ILE A 37 -12.35 -5.04 8.18
CA ILE A 37 -13.30 -4.18 7.46
C ILE A 37 -14.54 -4.98 7.07
N GLN A 38 -14.35 -6.18 6.56
CA GLN A 38 -15.46 -7.01 6.08
C GLN A 38 -16.29 -7.58 7.23
N GLU A 39 -15.64 -8.14 8.24
CA GLU A 39 -16.33 -8.78 9.35
C GLU A 39 -17.09 -7.81 10.22
N ARG A 40 -16.58 -6.60 10.37
CA ARG A 40 -17.23 -5.56 11.18
C ARG A 40 -18.08 -4.61 10.37
N ASN A 41 -18.19 -4.83 9.07
CA ASN A 41 -18.99 -3.98 8.17
C ASN A 41 -18.61 -2.49 8.29
N LEU A 42 -17.33 -2.20 8.47
CA LEU A 42 -16.86 -0.85 8.73
C LEU A 42 -17.16 0.12 7.60
N LEU A 43 -16.92 -0.29 6.35
CA LEU A 43 -17.18 0.59 5.21
C LEU A 43 -18.68 0.73 4.95
N THR A 44 -19.44 -0.32 5.16
CA THR A 44 -20.89 -0.26 5.04
C THR A 44 -21.46 0.76 6.03
N GLU A 45 -20.99 0.71 7.28
CA GLU A 45 -21.41 1.67 8.29
C GLU A 45 -20.97 3.09 7.94
N ALA A 46 -19.74 3.25 7.45
CA ALA A 46 -19.22 4.56 7.09
C ALA A 46 -20.02 5.20 5.96
N PHE A 47 -20.29 4.43 4.90
CA PHE A 47 -21.02 4.95 3.75
C PHE A 47 -22.50 5.21 4.09
N ASN A 48 -23.05 4.55 5.09
CA ASN A 48 -24.42 4.78 5.50
C ASN A 48 -24.54 5.75 6.68
N PHE A 49 -23.44 6.32 7.13
CA PHE A 49 -23.44 7.17 8.33
C PHE A 49 -24.28 8.44 8.17
N ASP A 50 -24.21 9.10 7.02
CA ASP A 50 -24.97 10.33 6.82
C ASP A 50 -25.46 10.39 5.38
N VAL A 51 -26.40 9.52 5.06
CA VAL A 51 -26.95 9.41 3.72
C VAL A 51 -27.55 10.72 3.20
N PRO A 52 -28.29 11.51 4.02
CA PRO A 52 -28.83 12.78 3.53
C PRO A 52 -27.76 13.77 3.10
N ARG A 53 -26.54 13.68 3.64
CA ARG A 53 -25.42 14.52 3.24
C ARG A 53 -24.50 13.89 2.20
N GLY A 54 -24.89 12.76 1.65
CA GLY A 54 -24.18 12.15 0.54
C GLY A 54 -23.06 11.22 0.90
N SER A 55 -23.06 10.64 2.13
CA SER A 55 -21.98 9.73 2.52
C SER A 55 -21.84 8.50 1.62
N ARG A 56 -22.92 8.08 0.96
CA ARG A 56 -22.88 6.94 0.04
C ARG A 56 -22.15 7.26 -1.26
N GLU A 57 -21.97 8.53 -1.57
CA GLU A 57 -21.31 8.98 -2.79
C GLU A 57 -19.82 9.22 -2.59
N TYR A 58 -19.30 9.02 -1.40
CA TYR A 58 -17.89 9.22 -1.14
C TYR A 58 -17.05 8.09 -1.75
N ASP A 59 -15.88 8.46 -2.23
CA ASP A 59 -14.95 7.49 -2.75
C ASP A 59 -14.05 6.98 -1.62
N LEU A 60 -13.52 5.77 -1.82
CA LEU A 60 -12.60 5.18 -0.88
C LEU A 60 -11.16 5.53 -1.26
N VAL A 61 -10.42 6.09 -0.31
CA VAL A 61 -9.01 6.40 -0.49
C VAL A 61 -8.20 5.67 0.58
N VAL A 62 -7.15 4.99 0.16
CA VAL A 62 -6.26 4.27 1.06
C VAL A 62 -4.92 5.00 1.07
N VAL A 63 -4.43 5.32 2.26
CA VAL A 63 -3.21 6.11 2.40
C VAL A 63 -2.28 5.44 3.39
N GLY A 64 -1.00 5.46 3.11
CA GLY A 64 0.00 4.93 4.04
C GLY A 64 1.36 5.56 3.85
N HIS A 65 2.21 5.43 4.85
CA HIS A 65 3.57 5.97 4.84
C HIS A 65 4.57 4.87 5.20
N SER A 66 5.67 4.80 4.48
CA SER A 66 6.77 3.85 4.70
C SER A 66 6.28 2.40 4.62
N LEU A 67 6.42 1.61 5.66
CA LEU A 67 5.87 0.24 5.69
C LEU A 67 4.36 0.27 5.54
N GLY A 68 3.70 1.28 6.12
CA GLY A 68 2.27 1.47 5.93
C GLY A 68 1.89 1.80 4.49
N ALA A 69 2.79 2.42 3.73
CA ALA A 69 2.56 2.68 2.31
C ALA A 69 2.54 1.37 1.51
N GLY A 70 3.46 0.46 1.83
CA GLY A 70 3.47 -0.86 1.22
C GLY A 70 2.21 -1.65 1.56
N THR A 71 1.79 -1.62 2.82
CA THR A 71 0.56 -2.25 3.27
C THR A 71 -0.67 -1.64 2.57
N ALA A 72 -0.70 -0.31 2.45
CA ALA A 72 -1.79 0.40 1.77
C ALA A 72 -1.90 0.00 0.30
N ALA A 73 -0.77 -0.11 -0.38
CA ALA A 73 -0.76 -0.52 -1.79
C ALA A 73 -1.32 -1.94 -1.95
N ILE A 74 -0.90 -2.87 -1.09
CA ILE A 74 -1.39 -4.24 -1.13
C ILE A 74 -2.88 -4.27 -0.80
N LEU A 75 -3.31 -3.54 0.20
CA LEU A 75 -4.71 -3.46 0.58
C LEU A 75 -5.55 -2.89 -0.57
N ALA A 76 -5.05 -1.87 -1.25
CA ALA A 76 -5.73 -1.28 -2.39
C ALA A 76 -5.92 -2.31 -3.52
N ILE A 77 -4.90 -3.11 -3.79
CA ILE A 77 -5.00 -4.19 -4.78
C ILE A 77 -6.08 -5.18 -4.38
N LEU A 78 -6.10 -5.57 -3.11
CA LEU A 78 -7.08 -6.54 -2.62
C LEU A 78 -8.51 -6.01 -2.65
N MET A 79 -8.69 -4.71 -2.45
CA MET A 79 -10.02 -4.11 -2.36
C MET A 79 -10.52 -3.53 -3.68
N ARG A 80 -9.67 -3.38 -4.67
CA ARG A 80 -10.02 -2.75 -5.95
C ARG A 80 -11.18 -3.45 -6.64
N GLU A 81 -11.28 -4.75 -6.49
CA GLU A 81 -12.33 -5.53 -7.11
C GLU A 81 -13.72 -5.09 -6.65
N HIS A 82 -13.85 -4.78 -5.35
CA HIS A 82 -15.11 -4.35 -4.78
C HIS A 82 -15.32 -2.83 -4.81
N PHE A 83 -14.25 -2.08 -5.00
CA PHE A 83 -14.29 -0.61 -5.06
C PHE A 83 -13.56 -0.12 -6.29
N PRO A 84 -14.22 -0.14 -7.47
CA PRO A 84 -13.54 0.20 -8.73
C PRO A 84 -13.00 1.63 -8.80
N GLU A 85 -13.54 2.55 -7.99
CA GLU A 85 -13.08 3.93 -7.96
C GLU A 85 -12.05 4.21 -6.88
N LEU A 86 -11.59 3.15 -6.19
CA LEU A 86 -10.62 3.28 -5.11
C LEU A 86 -9.31 3.90 -5.62
N GLN A 87 -8.74 4.80 -4.82
CA GLN A 87 -7.43 5.39 -5.07
C GLN A 87 -6.52 5.13 -3.87
N CYS A 88 -5.25 4.93 -4.12
CA CYS A 88 -4.26 4.74 -3.07
C CYS A 88 -3.11 5.73 -3.22
N PHE A 89 -2.71 6.35 -2.12
CA PHE A 89 -1.55 7.22 -2.08
C PHE A 89 -0.52 6.61 -1.12
N ALA A 90 0.58 6.13 -1.69
CA ALA A 90 1.64 5.48 -0.95
C ALA A 90 2.82 6.45 -0.81
N PHE A 91 3.05 6.95 0.41
CA PHE A 91 4.09 7.92 0.68
C PHE A 91 5.37 7.22 1.13
N SER A 92 6.42 7.37 0.36
CA SER A 92 7.73 6.77 0.63
C SER A 92 7.67 5.25 0.84
N PRO A 93 7.03 4.50 -0.06
CA PRO A 93 6.94 3.05 0.09
C PRO A 93 8.32 2.41 -0.05
N PRO A 94 8.55 1.25 0.58
CA PRO A 94 9.80 0.53 0.39
C PRO A 94 9.98 0.13 -1.08
N GLY A 95 11.18 0.31 -1.60
CA GLY A 95 11.47 -0.04 -2.98
C GLY A 95 11.56 -1.54 -3.21
N GLY A 96 11.36 -1.96 -4.44
CA GLY A 96 11.56 -3.34 -4.83
C GLY A 96 10.46 -4.32 -4.45
N LEU A 97 9.34 -3.83 -3.94
CA LEU A 97 8.26 -4.70 -3.48
C LEU A 97 7.38 -5.22 -4.60
N MET A 98 7.27 -4.50 -5.68
CA MET A 98 6.40 -4.89 -6.78
C MET A 98 7.19 -5.03 -8.07
N SER A 99 6.80 -6.00 -8.90
CA SER A 99 7.42 -6.18 -10.21
C SER A 99 7.00 -5.04 -11.14
N ALA A 100 7.76 -4.84 -12.21
CA ALA A 100 7.42 -3.84 -13.22
C ALA A 100 6.02 -4.08 -13.81
N SER A 101 5.67 -5.33 -14.02
CA SER A 101 4.36 -5.71 -14.52
C SER A 101 3.25 -5.30 -13.55
N CYS A 102 3.46 -5.53 -12.26
CA CYS A 102 2.50 -5.16 -11.24
C CYS A 102 2.35 -3.64 -11.14
N VAL A 103 3.45 -2.92 -11.21
CA VAL A 103 3.43 -1.45 -11.21
C VAL A 103 2.60 -0.94 -12.38
N GLU A 104 2.79 -1.51 -13.55
CA GLU A 104 2.06 -1.10 -14.74
C GLU A 104 0.55 -1.33 -14.59
N GLN A 105 0.17 -2.46 -13.99
CA GLN A 105 -1.23 -2.79 -13.80
C GLN A 105 -1.91 -1.95 -12.73
N THR A 106 -1.16 -1.42 -11.78
CA THR A 106 -1.72 -0.68 -10.65
C THR A 106 -1.61 0.84 -10.78
N LYS A 107 -0.91 1.35 -11.78
CA LYS A 107 -0.64 2.77 -11.89
C LYS A 107 -1.91 3.62 -12.06
N SER A 108 -3.01 3.03 -12.47
CA SER A 108 -4.26 3.75 -12.63
C SER A 108 -4.90 4.13 -11.29
N PHE A 109 -4.56 3.44 -10.21
CA PHE A 109 -5.17 3.69 -8.91
C PHE A 109 -4.19 3.81 -7.74
N ILE A 110 -2.91 3.49 -7.94
CA ILE A 110 -1.89 3.64 -6.90
C ILE A 110 -0.90 4.71 -7.33
N THR A 111 -0.76 5.75 -6.51
CA THR A 111 0.21 6.81 -6.72
C THR A 111 1.25 6.73 -5.62
N SER A 112 2.52 6.57 -6.02
CA SER A 112 3.63 6.59 -5.07
C SER A 112 4.21 7.99 -5.01
N VAL A 113 4.36 8.52 -3.82
CA VAL A 113 4.95 9.84 -3.60
C VAL A 113 6.30 9.65 -2.93
N VAL A 114 7.35 10.09 -3.60
CA VAL A 114 8.72 9.91 -3.13
C VAL A 114 9.41 11.26 -3.08
N VAL A 115 10.03 11.56 -1.94
CA VAL A 115 10.87 12.75 -1.83
C VAL A 115 12.22 12.42 -2.46
N GLY A 116 12.75 13.32 -3.25
CA GLY A 116 13.93 13.04 -4.08
C GLY A 116 15.14 12.49 -3.35
N LYS A 117 15.30 12.78 -2.07
CA LYS A 117 16.43 12.32 -1.27
C LYS A 117 16.06 11.18 -0.31
N ASP A 118 14.86 10.67 -0.39
CA ASP A 118 14.44 9.59 0.47
C ASP A 118 15.15 8.30 0.07
N VAL A 119 15.74 7.63 1.05
CA VAL A 119 16.53 6.42 0.82
C VAL A 119 15.65 5.18 0.75
N VAL A 120 14.56 5.17 1.48
CA VAL A 120 13.71 3.98 1.64
C VAL A 120 13.14 3.45 0.32
N PRO A 121 12.59 4.29 -0.56
CA PRO A 121 12.03 3.81 -1.83
C PRO A 121 13.09 3.39 -2.85
N ARG A 122 14.33 3.61 -2.59
CA ARG A 122 15.43 3.33 -3.50
C ARG A 122 16.22 2.12 -3.09
#